data_96f2aaff2b8a3ae964de256ad7840279
#
_entry.id   96f2aaff2b8a3ae964de256ad7840279
#
_cell.length_a   1.000
_cell.length_b   1.000
_cell.length_c   1.000
_cell.angle_alpha   90.00
_cell.angle_beta   90.00
_cell.angle_gamma   90.00
#
_symmetry.space_group_name_H-M   'P 1'
#
loop_
_entity.id
_entity.type
_entity.pdbx_description
1 polymer ?
#
loop_
_entity_poly.entity_id
_entity_poly.type
_entity_poly.pdbx_seq_one_letter_code
_entity_poly.pdbx_strand_id
1 'polypeptide(L)'
;QPPNTPPKEEQPPITPPKTPKQTTQKIKISKTNPDTIKNHPKKMKIKILNNLTKLKEEGITVLSMLSIKELTDMLKEAIENYYNETNETSEAKTTILSDNEYDILREHVLNKDPNNKTANEQHTQLKLGKSKVKLPYEMWSMDKKKPDTDALKKFKDKFTGPYMISTKLDGVSALYSTEQDTQHLYTRGNGTYGQSIDHLIPYLNLPTEKDITIRGELMIKEDLFIKNYRDKLGYSNSRNFVSGIVNKKKLTPKDIEIIKDLDFVAYEVIKPTNLTPSQQFNKLTELGTITAKHITDITY
;
A
#
# COMPACT_ATOMS: atom_id res chain seq x y z
N GLN A 1 2.24 33.65 -57.71
CA GLN A 1 1.03 32.83 -57.93
C GLN A 1 1.09 31.56 -57.07
N PRO A 2 0.08 31.26 -56.26
CA PRO A 2 0.02 30.00 -55.50
C PRO A 2 -0.53 28.88 -56.38
N PRO A 3 -0.18 27.59 -56.13
CA PRO A 3 -0.61 26.46 -56.95
C PRO A 3 -2.07 26.06 -56.64
N ASN A 4 -2.75 25.67 -57.71
CA ASN A 4 -4.13 25.22 -57.79
C ASN A 4 -4.45 24.01 -56.85
N THR A 5 -5.56 24.15 -56.13
CA THR A 5 -6.21 23.07 -55.37
C THR A 5 -7.15 22.31 -56.32
N PRO A 6 -7.13 20.97 -56.34
CA PRO A 6 -8.08 20.19 -57.12
C PRO A 6 -9.49 20.17 -56.51
N PRO A 7 -10.55 19.99 -57.29
CA PRO A 7 -11.94 20.04 -56.85
C PRO A 7 -12.31 18.83 -55.97
N LYS A 8 -13.16 19.12 -54.95
CA LYS A 8 -13.76 18.12 -54.07
C LYS A 8 -14.76 17.24 -54.85
N GLU A 9 -14.55 15.96 -54.87
CA GLU A 9 -15.58 14.96 -55.27
C GLU A 9 -16.68 14.90 -54.22
N GLU A 10 -17.91 15.10 -54.66
CA GLU A 10 -19.13 14.93 -53.83
C GLU A 10 -19.42 13.43 -53.68
N GLN A 11 -19.44 12.95 -52.45
CA GLN A 11 -19.89 11.60 -52.12
C GLN A 11 -21.42 11.51 -52.11
N PRO A 12 -22.03 10.44 -52.60
CA PRO A 12 -23.48 10.27 -52.59
C PRO A 12 -24.02 10.00 -51.19
N PRO A 13 -25.28 10.32 -50.87
CA PRO A 13 -25.87 10.24 -49.56
C PRO A 13 -25.98 8.79 -49.07
N ILE A 14 -25.48 8.56 -47.85
CA ILE A 14 -25.54 7.29 -47.14
C ILE A 14 -26.96 7.12 -46.57
N THR A 15 -27.68 6.11 -47.10
CA THR A 15 -28.96 5.69 -46.55
C THR A 15 -28.73 4.86 -45.24
N PRO A 16 -29.44 5.13 -44.18
CA PRO A 16 -29.28 4.37 -42.91
C PRO A 16 -29.81 2.95 -43.03
N PRO A 17 -29.13 1.95 -42.39
CA PRO A 17 -29.57 0.55 -42.46
C PRO A 17 -30.87 0.34 -41.68
N LYS A 18 -31.77 -0.46 -42.26
CA LYS A 18 -33.05 -0.86 -41.65
C LYS A 18 -32.83 -1.68 -40.40
N THR A 19 -33.40 -1.24 -39.30
CA THR A 19 -33.43 -1.92 -38.00
C THR A 19 -34.14 -3.27 -38.10
N PRO A 20 -33.59 -4.38 -37.57
CA PRO A 20 -34.31 -5.66 -37.51
C PRO A 20 -35.41 -5.58 -36.44
N LYS A 21 -36.59 -6.07 -36.76
CA LYS A 21 -37.74 -6.22 -35.85
C LYS A 21 -37.37 -7.15 -34.70
N GLN A 22 -37.30 -6.60 -33.49
CA GLN A 22 -37.16 -7.39 -32.26
C GLN A 22 -38.46 -8.15 -31.96
N THR A 23 -38.36 -9.46 -31.99
CA THR A 23 -39.42 -10.36 -31.45
C THR A 23 -39.34 -10.32 -29.94
N THR A 24 -40.33 -9.70 -29.32
CA THR A 24 -40.50 -9.61 -27.87
C THR A 24 -40.87 -10.96 -27.27
N GLN A 25 -39.89 -11.75 -26.83
CA GLN A 25 -40.12 -12.84 -25.91
C GLN A 25 -40.34 -12.26 -24.51
N LYS A 26 -41.58 -12.43 -23.98
CA LYS A 26 -41.92 -12.10 -22.58
C LYS A 26 -41.15 -13.04 -21.65
N ILE A 27 -40.01 -12.56 -21.10
CA ILE A 27 -39.33 -13.20 -19.98
C ILE A 27 -40.19 -12.98 -18.75
N LYS A 28 -40.74 -14.07 -18.17
CA LYS A 28 -41.37 -14.05 -16.86
C LYS A 28 -40.31 -13.74 -15.80
N ILE A 29 -40.23 -12.48 -15.36
CA ILE A 29 -39.43 -12.08 -14.22
C ILE A 29 -40.11 -12.68 -12.98
N SER A 30 -39.52 -13.70 -12.38
CA SER A 30 -39.92 -14.19 -11.06
C SER A 30 -39.63 -13.02 -10.07
N LYS A 31 -40.68 -12.64 -9.33
CA LYS A 31 -40.57 -11.63 -8.26
C LYS A 31 -39.65 -12.19 -7.17
N THR A 32 -38.37 -11.87 -7.22
CA THR A 32 -37.44 -12.08 -6.10
C THR A 32 -37.78 -11.06 -5.02
N ASN A 33 -38.01 -11.57 -3.82
CA ASN A 33 -38.40 -10.80 -2.64
C ASN A 33 -37.27 -9.77 -2.34
N PRO A 34 -37.61 -8.45 -2.19
CA PRO A 34 -36.59 -7.40 -1.95
C PRO A 34 -35.73 -7.63 -0.71
N ASP A 35 -36.24 -8.38 0.29
CA ASP A 35 -35.50 -8.71 1.52
C ASP A 35 -34.38 -9.76 1.30
N THR A 36 -34.49 -10.59 0.24
CA THR A 36 -33.45 -11.57 -0.08
C THR A 36 -32.20 -10.91 -0.68
N ILE A 37 -32.37 -9.79 -1.38
CA ILE A 37 -31.25 -9.05 -2.02
C ILE A 37 -30.45 -8.26 -0.98
N LYS A 38 -31.09 -7.71 0.05
CA LYS A 38 -30.42 -6.94 1.12
C LYS A 38 -29.60 -7.79 2.08
N ASN A 39 -29.89 -9.08 2.23
CA ASN A 39 -29.18 -9.98 3.15
C ASN A 39 -28.01 -10.75 2.52
N HIS A 40 -27.92 -10.81 1.20
CA HIS A 40 -26.89 -11.57 0.49
C HIS A 40 -25.47 -11.04 0.72
N PRO A 41 -25.18 -9.73 0.62
CA PRO A 41 -23.83 -9.20 0.87
C PRO A 41 -23.40 -9.33 2.34
N LYS A 42 -24.31 -9.21 3.31
CA LYS A 42 -24.02 -9.43 4.72
C LYS A 42 -23.62 -10.87 5.03
N LYS A 43 -24.34 -11.85 4.51
CA LYS A 43 -24.03 -13.29 4.69
C LYS A 43 -22.68 -13.66 4.04
N MET A 44 -22.37 -13.08 2.87
CA MET A 44 -21.10 -13.30 2.19
C MET A 44 -19.93 -12.73 2.99
N LYS A 45 -20.05 -11.52 3.52
CA LYS A 45 -19.01 -10.90 4.35
C LYS A 45 -18.73 -11.70 5.62
N ILE A 46 -19.78 -12.19 6.30
CA ILE A 46 -19.65 -13.07 7.48
C ILE A 46 -18.89 -14.35 7.12
N LYS A 47 -19.18 -14.98 5.97
CA LYS A 47 -18.48 -16.19 5.52
C LYS A 47 -16.99 -15.94 5.27
N ILE A 48 -16.66 -14.80 4.64
CA ILE A 48 -15.28 -14.41 4.39
C ILE A 48 -14.52 -14.22 5.71
N LEU A 49 -15.09 -13.48 6.66
CA LEU A 49 -14.49 -13.25 7.97
C LEU A 49 -14.27 -14.57 8.74
N ASN A 50 -15.26 -15.47 8.71
CA ASN A 50 -15.11 -16.80 9.33
C ASN A 50 -13.96 -17.60 8.69
N ASN A 51 -13.79 -17.57 7.37
CA ASN A 51 -12.69 -18.25 6.70
C ASN A 51 -11.33 -17.62 7.04
N LEU A 52 -11.25 -16.30 7.18
CA LEU A 52 -10.04 -15.62 7.64
C LEU A 52 -9.69 -15.97 9.09
N THR A 53 -10.67 -16.08 9.97
CA THR A 53 -10.48 -16.55 11.35
C THR A 53 -9.98 -17.99 11.37
N LYS A 54 -10.60 -18.89 10.59
CA LYS A 54 -10.14 -20.29 10.47
C LYS A 54 -8.72 -20.40 9.92
N LEU A 55 -8.31 -19.55 8.98
CA LEU A 55 -6.93 -19.52 8.49
C LEU A 55 -5.93 -19.23 9.63
N LYS A 56 -6.29 -18.35 10.56
CA LYS A 56 -5.47 -18.06 11.76
C LYS A 56 -5.40 -19.23 12.73
N GLU A 57 -6.53 -19.89 12.96
CA GLU A 57 -6.67 -20.95 13.98
C GLU A 57 -6.18 -22.32 13.50
N GLU A 58 -6.50 -22.67 12.25
CA GLU A 58 -6.29 -24.00 11.66
C GLU A 58 -5.13 -24.02 10.63
N GLY A 59 -4.59 -22.86 10.26
CA GLY A 59 -3.49 -22.73 9.31
C GLY A 59 -3.89 -22.95 7.86
N ILE A 60 -2.89 -23.24 7.01
CA ILE A 60 -3.01 -23.28 5.54
C ILE A 60 -3.89 -24.41 5.01
N THR A 61 -4.18 -25.42 5.79
CA THR A 61 -5.03 -26.56 5.40
C THR A 61 -6.42 -26.12 4.96
N VAL A 62 -6.94 -25.06 5.58
CA VAL A 62 -8.25 -24.47 5.22
C VAL A 62 -8.27 -23.97 3.79
N LEU A 63 -7.15 -23.41 3.29
CA LEU A 63 -7.07 -22.80 1.94
C LEU A 63 -7.23 -23.85 0.83
N SER A 64 -6.80 -25.10 1.08
CA SER A 64 -6.91 -26.17 0.08
C SER A 64 -8.35 -26.53 -0.28
N MET A 65 -9.27 -26.36 0.69
CA MET A 65 -10.70 -26.70 0.54
C MET A 65 -11.53 -25.59 -0.11
N LEU A 66 -10.96 -24.38 -0.25
CA LEU A 66 -11.68 -23.23 -0.75
C LEU A 66 -11.55 -23.09 -2.28
N SER A 67 -12.62 -22.62 -2.92
CA SER A 67 -12.61 -22.26 -4.33
C SER A 67 -11.75 -21.02 -4.57
N ILE A 68 -11.25 -20.85 -5.80
CA ILE A 68 -10.47 -19.67 -6.19
C ILE A 68 -11.24 -18.36 -5.95
N LYS A 69 -12.56 -18.40 -6.14
CA LYS A 69 -13.43 -17.25 -5.85
C LYS A 69 -13.41 -16.88 -4.36
N GLU A 70 -13.56 -17.85 -3.46
CA GLU A 70 -13.55 -17.65 -2.02
C GLU A 70 -12.18 -17.13 -1.54
N LEU A 71 -11.11 -17.71 -2.05
CA LEU A 71 -9.74 -17.27 -1.77
C LEU A 71 -9.48 -15.83 -2.25
N THR A 72 -9.97 -15.49 -3.45
CA THR A 72 -9.85 -14.12 -3.98
C THR A 72 -10.68 -13.13 -3.16
N ASP A 73 -11.87 -13.52 -2.71
CA ASP A 73 -12.72 -12.68 -1.87
C ASP A 73 -12.09 -12.48 -0.46
N MET A 74 -11.45 -13.53 0.11
CA MET A 74 -10.67 -13.42 1.35
C MET A 74 -9.47 -12.47 1.18
N LEU A 75 -8.74 -12.58 0.07
CA LEU A 75 -7.61 -11.71 -0.23
C LEU A 75 -8.05 -10.24 -0.36
N LYS A 76 -9.17 -9.97 -1.04
CA LYS A 76 -9.74 -8.62 -1.12
C LYS A 76 -10.11 -8.05 0.24
N GLU A 77 -10.78 -8.83 1.09
CA GLU A 77 -11.15 -8.39 2.44
C GLU A 77 -9.91 -8.11 3.30
N ALA A 78 -8.87 -8.97 3.20
CA ALA A 78 -7.60 -8.74 3.89
C ALA A 78 -6.91 -7.45 3.43
N ILE A 79 -6.90 -7.17 2.13
CA ILE A 79 -6.39 -5.93 1.55
C ILE A 79 -7.21 -4.72 2.04
N GLU A 80 -8.54 -4.80 1.97
CA GLU A 80 -9.41 -3.72 2.43
C GLU A 80 -9.19 -3.42 3.92
N ASN A 81 -9.05 -4.44 4.75
CA ASN A 81 -8.77 -4.25 6.18
C ASN A 81 -7.39 -3.64 6.42
N TYR A 82 -6.35 -4.11 5.74
CA TYR A 82 -4.99 -3.59 5.87
C TYR A 82 -4.90 -2.09 5.52
N TYR A 83 -5.65 -1.65 4.48
CA TYR A 83 -5.61 -0.27 4.00
C TYR A 83 -6.73 0.63 4.54
N ASN A 84 -7.82 0.07 5.11
CA ASN A 84 -8.95 0.84 5.66
C ASN A 84 -8.92 0.98 7.19
N GLU A 85 -7.90 0.53 7.88
CA GLU A 85 -7.71 0.73 9.33
C GLU A 85 -7.64 2.21 9.75
N THR A 86 -7.86 3.14 8.82
CA THR A 86 -7.67 4.57 9.00
C THR A 86 -8.95 5.38 9.25
N ASN A 87 -10.13 4.74 9.28
CA ASN A 87 -11.39 5.49 9.41
C ASN A 87 -12.22 5.05 10.61
N GLU A 88 -12.29 5.99 11.59
CA GLU A 88 -13.37 6.16 12.56
C GLU A 88 -13.62 5.01 13.55
N THR A 89 -13.08 5.16 14.69
CA THR A 89 -13.41 4.78 16.07
C THR A 89 -12.19 4.24 16.81
N SER A 90 -12.03 4.71 18.03
CA SER A 90 -10.89 4.54 18.95
C SER A 90 -10.79 3.14 19.60
N GLU A 91 -11.25 2.10 18.96
CA GLU A 91 -11.02 0.72 19.40
C GLU A 91 -9.94 0.08 18.54
N ALA A 92 -8.90 -0.45 19.17
CA ALA A 92 -7.78 -1.14 18.52
C ALA A 92 -8.29 -2.32 17.68
N LYS A 93 -8.54 -2.07 16.37
CA LYS A 93 -8.82 -3.14 15.42
C LYS A 93 -7.51 -3.80 15.05
N THR A 94 -7.29 -4.98 15.57
CA THR A 94 -6.21 -5.88 15.11
C THR A 94 -6.41 -6.19 13.64
N THR A 95 -5.33 -6.12 12.85
CA THR A 95 -5.32 -6.63 11.46
C THR A 95 -5.89 -8.04 11.43
N ILE A 96 -6.80 -8.32 10.50
CA ILE A 96 -7.42 -9.63 10.39
C ILE A 96 -6.37 -10.71 10.11
N LEU A 97 -5.34 -10.40 9.32
CA LEU A 97 -4.20 -11.27 9.03
C LEU A 97 -2.87 -10.57 9.36
N SER A 98 -1.90 -11.31 9.85
CA SER A 98 -0.50 -10.89 9.88
C SER A 98 0.07 -10.82 8.46
N ASP A 99 1.21 -10.13 8.27
CA ASP A 99 1.89 -10.04 6.98
C ASP A 99 2.24 -11.43 6.42
N ASN A 100 2.64 -12.38 7.29
CA ASN A 100 2.94 -13.75 6.89
C ASN A 100 1.70 -14.52 6.44
N GLU A 101 0.60 -14.42 7.17
CA GLU A 101 -0.68 -15.06 6.80
C GLU A 101 -1.24 -14.47 5.50
N TYR A 102 -1.09 -13.17 5.29
CA TYR A 102 -1.44 -12.50 4.04
C TYR A 102 -0.58 -13.01 2.86
N ASP A 103 0.74 -13.10 3.04
CA ASP A 103 1.64 -13.61 2.01
C ASP A 103 1.31 -15.07 1.64
N ILE A 104 1.01 -15.92 2.63
CA ILE A 104 0.57 -17.30 2.42
C ILE A 104 -0.73 -17.37 1.62
N LEU A 105 -1.74 -16.59 1.99
CA LEU A 105 -3.01 -16.53 1.28
C LEU A 105 -2.81 -16.07 -0.18
N ARG A 106 -2.02 -15.03 -0.38
CA ARG A 106 -1.70 -14.50 -1.71
C ARG A 106 -0.97 -15.52 -2.58
N GLU A 107 0.04 -16.19 -2.04
CA GLU A 107 0.79 -17.24 -2.73
C GLU A 107 -0.11 -18.42 -3.11
N HIS A 108 -1.03 -18.80 -2.22
CA HIS A 108 -2.00 -19.86 -2.50
C HIS A 108 -2.99 -19.50 -3.62
N VAL A 109 -3.44 -18.24 -3.67
CA VAL A 109 -4.26 -17.72 -4.79
C VAL A 109 -3.48 -17.79 -6.09
N LEU A 110 -2.22 -17.35 -6.13
CA LEU A 110 -1.37 -17.36 -7.32
C LEU A 110 -1.03 -18.78 -7.78
N ASN A 111 -0.86 -19.73 -6.87
CA ASN A 111 -0.63 -21.14 -7.21
C ASN A 111 -1.87 -21.77 -7.87
N LYS A 112 -3.09 -21.37 -7.48
CA LYS A 112 -4.34 -21.85 -8.11
C LYS A 112 -4.72 -21.07 -9.37
N ASP A 113 -4.40 -19.80 -9.44
CA ASP A 113 -4.69 -18.90 -10.57
C ASP A 113 -3.53 -17.90 -10.74
N PRO A 114 -2.50 -18.23 -11.52
CA PRO A 114 -1.34 -17.36 -11.76
C PRO A 114 -1.70 -16.00 -12.37
N ASN A 115 -2.85 -15.88 -13.03
CA ASN A 115 -3.32 -14.65 -13.66
C ASN A 115 -4.34 -13.90 -12.79
N ASN A 116 -4.50 -14.27 -11.53
CA ASN A 116 -5.46 -13.63 -10.62
C ASN A 116 -5.16 -12.14 -10.48
N LYS A 117 -6.08 -11.30 -10.92
CA LYS A 117 -5.91 -9.85 -10.91
C LYS A 117 -5.66 -9.31 -9.50
N THR A 118 -6.45 -9.76 -8.52
CA THR A 118 -6.32 -9.29 -7.13
C THR A 118 -4.96 -9.65 -6.52
N ALA A 119 -4.43 -10.84 -6.81
CA ALA A 119 -3.15 -11.27 -6.28
C ALA A 119 -1.95 -10.67 -7.02
N ASN A 120 -2.10 -10.33 -8.31
CA ASN A 120 -1.07 -9.71 -9.14
C ASN A 120 -1.10 -8.17 -9.10
N GLU A 121 -2.25 -7.57 -8.80
CA GLU A 121 -2.31 -6.12 -8.65
C GLU A 121 -1.42 -5.71 -7.46
N GLN A 122 -0.45 -4.86 -7.72
CA GLN A 122 0.13 -4.01 -6.68
C GLN A 122 -1.01 -3.09 -6.24
N HIS A 123 -1.67 -3.38 -5.14
CA HIS A 123 -2.91 -2.84 -4.60
C HIS A 123 -3.17 -1.33 -4.82
N THR A 124 -3.18 -0.91 -6.07
CA THR A 124 -3.21 0.47 -6.54
C THR A 124 -4.62 1.03 -6.70
N GLN A 125 -5.66 0.19 -6.64
CA GLN A 125 -7.04 0.60 -6.92
C GLN A 125 -7.98 0.62 -5.71
N LEU A 126 -7.47 0.94 -4.52
CA LEU A 126 -8.36 1.23 -3.40
C LEU A 126 -9.08 2.55 -3.65
N LYS A 127 -10.39 2.58 -3.37
CA LYS A 127 -11.24 3.76 -3.49
C LYS A 127 -10.52 4.96 -2.87
N LEU A 128 -10.16 5.94 -3.69
CA LEU A 128 -9.53 7.18 -3.26
C LEU A 128 -10.47 7.89 -2.28
N GLY A 129 -10.21 7.75 -0.98
CA GLY A 129 -10.87 8.54 0.05
C GLY A 129 -10.58 10.03 -0.17
N LYS A 130 -11.49 10.92 0.24
CA LYS A 130 -11.41 12.38 0.06
C LYS A 130 -10.12 13.05 0.59
N SER A 131 -9.30 12.33 1.36
CA SER A 131 -8.05 12.83 1.95
C SER A 131 -6.77 12.35 1.25
N LYS A 132 -6.87 11.59 0.15
CA LYS A 132 -5.69 11.10 -0.57
C LYS A 132 -5.18 12.12 -1.56
N VAL A 133 -3.86 12.30 -1.58
CA VAL A 133 -3.13 13.18 -2.49
C VAL A 133 -2.21 12.35 -3.38
N LYS A 134 -1.99 12.81 -4.63
CA LYS A 134 -0.98 12.22 -5.49
C LYS A 134 0.39 12.54 -4.90
N LEU A 135 1.21 11.49 -4.73
CA LEU A 135 2.58 11.67 -4.23
C LEU A 135 3.44 12.38 -5.28
N PRO A 136 4.36 13.27 -4.86
CA PRO A 136 5.31 13.91 -5.78
C PRO A 136 6.27 12.89 -6.39
N TYR A 137 6.57 11.82 -5.66
CA TYR A 137 7.39 10.68 -6.09
C TYR A 137 6.73 9.38 -5.69
N GLU A 138 6.73 8.40 -6.58
CA GLU A 138 6.11 7.09 -6.34
C GLU A 138 6.88 6.30 -5.26
N MET A 139 6.14 5.59 -4.41
CA MET A 139 6.67 4.77 -3.33
C MET A 139 6.33 3.29 -3.54
N TRP A 140 6.95 2.66 -4.52
CA TRP A 140 6.71 1.26 -4.86
C TRP A 140 7.16 0.29 -3.77
N SER A 141 6.56 -0.89 -3.75
CA SER A 141 7.02 -1.98 -2.90
C SER A 141 8.33 -2.55 -3.42
N MET A 142 9.22 -2.94 -2.49
CA MET A 142 10.46 -3.63 -2.84
C MET A 142 10.17 -5.06 -3.30
N ASP A 143 10.92 -5.51 -4.32
CA ASP A 143 10.87 -6.90 -4.79
C ASP A 143 11.43 -7.86 -3.74
N LYS A 144 10.68 -8.94 -3.44
CA LYS A 144 11.18 -10.02 -2.58
C LYS A 144 12.01 -11.01 -3.39
N LYS A 145 13.25 -11.26 -2.99
CA LYS A 145 14.12 -12.29 -3.57
C LYS A 145 14.34 -13.39 -2.52
N LYS A 146 13.65 -14.51 -2.68
CA LYS A 146 13.81 -15.66 -1.77
C LYS A 146 15.13 -16.39 -2.11
N PRO A 147 15.98 -16.73 -1.11
CA PRO A 147 17.29 -17.34 -1.35
C PRO A 147 17.24 -18.78 -1.91
N ASP A 148 16.13 -19.48 -1.66
CA ASP A 148 15.84 -20.85 -2.14
C ASP A 148 15.29 -20.91 -3.56
N THR A 149 15.26 -19.77 -4.27
CA THR A 149 14.79 -19.66 -5.64
C THR A 149 15.89 -19.12 -6.56
N ASP A 150 15.73 -19.30 -7.88
CA ASP A 150 16.60 -18.67 -8.90
C ASP A 150 16.58 -17.14 -8.87
N ALA A 151 15.70 -16.55 -8.06
CA ALA A 151 15.54 -15.10 -7.99
C ALA A 151 16.80 -14.39 -7.47
N LEU A 152 17.51 -14.98 -6.49
CA LEU A 152 18.74 -14.44 -5.98
C LEU A 152 19.87 -14.54 -7.02
N LYS A 153 19.97 -15.66 -7.75
CA LYS A 153 20.92 -15.82 -8.85
C LYS A 153 20.68 -14.77 -9.94
N LYS A 154 19.44 -14.65 -10.41
CA LYS A 154 19.06 -13.63 -11.42
C LYS A 154 19.35 -12.19 -10.94
N PHE A 155 19.20 -11.92 -9.64
CA PHE A 155 19.55 -10.62 -9.05
C PHE A 155 21.07 -10.38 -9.15
N LYS A 156 21.90 -11.34 -8.76
CA LYS A 156 23.36 -11.24 -8.83
C LYS A 156 23.87 -11.14 -10.28
N ASP A 157 23.25 -11.87 -11.19
CA ASP A 157 23.59 -11.79 -12.62
C ASP A 157 23.28 -10.41 -13.23
N LYS A 158 22.22 -9.74 -12.73
CA LYS A 158 21.81 -8.40 -13.15
C LYS A 158 22.60 -7.27 -12.49
N PHE A 159 22.98 -7.45 -11.24
CA PHE A 159 23.64 -6.44 -10.42
C PHE A 159 24.94 -7.02 -9.87
N THR A 160 26.08 -6.54 -10.36
CA THR A 160 27.40 -7.13 -10.08
C THR A 160 28.09 -6.58 -8.83
N GLY A 161 27.47 -5.70 -8.08
CA GLY A 161 28.05 -5.09 -6.88
C GLY A 161 29.07 -3.98 -7.19
N PRO A 162 29.70 -3.40 -6.17
CA PRO A 162 29.52 -3.74 -4.75
C PRO A 162 28.09 -3.46 -4.26
N TYR A 163 27.63 -4.24 -3.29
CA TYR A 163 26.28 -4.09 -2.75
C TYR A 163 26.30 -3.29 -1.45
N MET A 164 25.15 -2.68 -1.15
CA MET A 164 24.83 -2.17 0.17
C MET A 164 23.63 -2.96 0.72
N ILE A 165 23.71 -3.33 1.98
CA ILE A 165 22.63 -4.02 2.69
C ILE A 165 22.16 -3.12 3.81
N SER A 166 20.85 -2.91 3.93
CA SER A 166 20.23 -2.21 5.06
C SER A 166 19.13 -3.05 5.70
N THR A 167 18.84 -2.77 6.96
CA THR A 167 17.72 -3.41 7.65
C THR A 167 16.42 -2.97 7.03
N LYS A 168 15.50 -3.94 6.77
CA LYS A 168 14.12 -3.63 6.41
C LYS A 168 13.38 -3.19 7.67
N LEU A 169 12.99 -1.93 7.72
CA LEU A 169 12.25 -1.35 8.82
C LEU A 169 10.79 -1.83 8.80
N ASP A 170 10.17 -1.86 9.97
CA ASP A 170 8.77 -2.25 10.16
C ASP A 170 8.00 -1.15 10.90
N GLY A 171 7.38 -0.26 10.15
CA GLY A 171 6.63 0.89 10.62
C GLY A 171 5.64 1.37 9.56
N VAL A 172 5.48 2.67 9.43
CA VAL A 172 4.65 3.33 8.42
C VAL A 172 5.54 4.07 7.44
N SER A 173 5.62 3.57 6.21
CA SER A 173 6.45 4.20 5.16
C SER A 173 5.98 5.61 4.86
N ALA A 174 6.91 6.55 4.86
CA ALA A 174 6.64 7.97 4.65
C ALA A 174 7.64 8.62 3.67
N LEU A 175 7.14 9.63 2.98
CA LEU A 175 7.90 10.50 2.08
C LEU A 175 7.93 11.91 2.68
N TYR A 176 9.11 12.41 2.96
CA TYR A 176 9.32 13.77 3.42
C TYR A 176 9.98 14.61 2.32
N SER A 177 9.45 15.79 2.05
CA SER A 177 9.96 16.72 1.03
C SER A 177 9.99 18.14 1.56
N THR A 178 11.04 18.87 1.21
CA THR A 178 11.20 20.32 1.44
C THR A 178 11.35 21.11 0.14
N GLU A 179 10.87 20.54 -0.97
CA GLU A 179 10.88 21.20 -2.25
C GLU A 179 9.93 22.40 -2.27
N GLN A 180 10.25 23.40 -3.07
CA GLN A 180 9.45 24.62 -3.23
C GLN A 180 9.26 25.42 -1.94
N ASP A 181 10.26 25.40 -1.05
CA ASP A 181 10.25 26.11 0.24
C ASP A 181 9.10 25.70 1.18
N THR A 182 8.49 24.55 0.96
CA THR A 182 7.42 23.99 1.78
C THR A 182 7.78 22.61 2.29
N GLN A 183 7.38 22.33 3.54
CA GLN A 183 7.59 21.01 4.13
C GLN A 183 6.34 20.17 3.95
N HIS A 184 6.51 18.98 3.41
CA HIS A 184 5.43 18.02 3.24
C HIS A 184 5.83 16.64 3.73
N LEU A 185 4.90 15.96 4.37
CA LEU A 185 5.06 14.59 4.83
C LEU A 185 3.85 13.76 4.38
N TYR A 186 4.12 12.64 3.72
CA TYR A 186 3.08 11.79 3.16
C TYR A 186 3.27 10.34 3.61
N THR A 187 2.17 9.63 3.84
CA THR A 187 2.22 8.17 3.90
C THR A 187 2.35 7.58 2.49
N ARG A 188 2.91 6.36 2.39
CA ARG A 188 3.05 5.66 1.10
C ARG A 188 1.71 5.43 0.39
N GLY A 189 0.64 5.14 1.16
CA GLY A 189 -0.63 4.72 0.58
C GLY A 189 -0.46 3.53 -0.38
N ASN A 190 -0.95 3.67 -1.61
CA ASN A 190 -0.80 2.64 -2.65
C ASN A 190 0.45 2.80 -3.53
N GLY A 191 1.36 3.67 -3.14
CA GLY A 191 2.59 3.95 -3.90
C GLY A 191 2.50 5.14 -4.85
N THR A 192 1.33 5.46 -5.40
CA THR A 192 1.08 6.63 -6.26
C THR A 192 0.26 7.70 -5.53
N TYR A 193 -0.67 7.28 -4.69
CA TYR A 193 -1.52 8.16 -3.88
C TYR A 193 -1.36 7.80 -2.41
N GLY A 194 -0.92 8.76 -1.62
CA GLY A 194 -0.79 8.67 -0.18
C GLY A 194 -1.76 9.60 0.54
N GLN A 195 -1.50 9.81 1.82
CA GLN A 195 -2.21 10.78 2.64
C GLN A 195 -1.21 11.82 3.13
N SER A 196 -1.53 13.13 3.03
CA SER A 196 -0.78 14.16 3.72
C SER A 196 -0.95 13.99 5.23
N ILE A 197 0.20 14.00 5.92
CA ILE A 197 0.33 13.97 7.37
C ILE A 197 1.21 15.13 7.85
N ASP A 198 1.17 16.26 7.14
CA ASP A 198 1.95 17.46 7.42
C ASP A 198 1.75 17.98 8.84
N HIS A 199 0.59 17.73 9.44
CA HIS A 199 0.26 18.08 10.82
C HIS A 199 1.15 17.40 11.86
N LEU A 200 1.93 16.37 11.48
CA LEU A 200 2.90 15.70 12.35
C LEU A 200 4.29 16.37 12.32
N ILE A 201 4.61 17.12 11.27
CA ILE A 201 5.94 17.72 11.06
C ILE A 201 6.44 18.50 12.29
N PRO A 202 5.63 19.34 12.98
CA PRO A 202 6.10 20.10 14.12
C PRO A 202 6.56 19.28 15.34
N TYR A 203 6.24 17.98 15.35
CA TYR A 203 6.49 17.09 16.49
C TYR A 203 7.54 16.00 16.19
N LEU A 204 8.01 15.93 14.95
CA LEU A 204 9.00 14.95 14.48
C LEU A 204 10.38 15.60 14.30
N ASN A 205 11.43 14.83 14.53
CA ASN A 205 12.78 15.26 14.21
C ASN A 205 13.07 15.02 12.72
N LEU A 206 12.87 16.06 11.90
CA LEU A 206 13.03 16.05 10.46
C LEU A 206 14.10 17.05 10.02
N PRO A 207 14.86 16.78 8.94
CA PRO A 207 15.86 17.73 8.46
C PRO A 207 15.22 19.01 7.93
N THR A 208 15.93 20.12 8.10
CA THR A 208 15.49 21.46 7.67
C THR A 208 16.11 21.93 6.37
N GLU A 209 17.03 21.13 5.78
CA GLU A 209 17.65 21.47 4.51
C GLU A 209 16.59 21.61 3.41
N LYS A 210 16.77 22.61 2.53
CA LYS A 210 15.86 22.88 1.42
C LYS A 210 16.13 21.97 0.23
N ASP A 211 15.13 21.82 -0.63
CA ASP A 211 15.20 21.06 -1.87
C ASP A 211 15.64 19.60 -1.71
N ILE A 212 15.27 18.98 -0.59
CA ILE A 212 15.48 17.54 -0.39
C ILE A 212 14.15 16.78 -0.46
N THR A 213 14.23 15.54 -0.91
CA THR A 213 13.14 14.56 -0.78
C THR A 213 13.74 13.22 -0.36
N ILE A 214 13.23 12.68 0.76
CA ILE A 214 13.75 11.45 1.37
C ILE A 214 12.60 10.49 1.69
N ARG A 215 12.89 9.20 1.59
CA ARG A 215 12.00 8.14 2.07
C ARG A 215 12.48 7.61 3.40
N GLY A 216 11.54 7.33 4.27
CA GLY A 216 11.81 6.76 5.58
C GLY A 216 10.62 5.98 6.10
N GLU A 217 10.77 5.51 7.31
CA GLU A 217 9.74 4.79 8.05
C GLU A 217 9.46 5.54 9.34
N LEU A 218 8.20 5.87 9.59
CA LEU A 218 7.74 6.32 10.90
C LEU A 218 7.60 5.10 11.80
N MET A 219 8.32 5.09 12.90
CA MET A 219 8.35 3.96 13.81
C MET A 219 8.58 4.39 15.25
N ILE A 220 8.37 3.48 16.18
CA ILE A 220 8.71 3.67 17.60
C ILE A 220 9.70 2.56 17.99
N LYS A 221 10.61 2.88 18.92
CA LYS A 221 11.50 1.87 19.49
C LYS A 221 10.69 0.81 20.23
N GLU A 222 10.98 -0.47 19.95
CA GLU A 222 10.18 -1.58 20.46
C GLU A 222 10.15 -1.66 21.98
N ASP A 223 11.28 -1.39 22.66
CA ASP A 223 11.37 -1.32 24.10
C ASP A 223 10.48 -0.22 24.70
N LEU A 224 10.45 0.95 24.04
CA LEU A 224 9.61 2.06 24.44
C LEU A 224 8.11 1.76 24.23
N PHE A 225 7.77 1.14 23.10
CA PHE A 225 6.43 0.67 22.80
C PHE A 225 5.93 -0.32 23.86
N ILE A 226 6.72 -1.36 24.14
CA ILE A 226 6.38 -2.38 25.14
C ILE A 226 6.17 -1.76 26.52
N LYS A 227 7.11 -0.91 26.95
CA LYS A 227 7.08 -0.30 28.28
C LYS A 227 5.92 0.65 28.50
N ASN A 228 5.62 1.49 27.50
CA ASN A 228 4.73 2.63 27.69
C ASN A 228 3.34 2.47 27.08
N TYR A 229 3.18 1.66 26.01
CA TYR A 229 2.01 1.72 25.15
C TYR A 229 1.30 0.40 24.93
N ARG A 230 2.00 -0.71 24.72
CA ARG A 230 1.42 -2.00 24.31
C ARG A 230 0.25 -2.41 25.19
N ASP A 231 0.50 -2.61 26.48
CA ASP A 231 -0.49 -3.18 27.40
C ASP A 231 -1.53 -2.11 27.82
N LYS A 232 -1.15 -0.83 27.85
CA LYS A 232 -2.04 0.28 28.22
C LYS A 232 -3.07 0.63 27.14
N LEU A 233 -2.72 0.39 25.87
CA LEU A 233 -3.55 0.79 24.72
C LEU A 233 -4.03 -0.41 23.90
N GLY A 234 -3.64 -1.64 24.24
CA GLY A 234 -4.14 -2.87 23.64
C GLY A 234 -3.67 -3.12 22.21
N TYR A 235 -2.56 -2.53 21.78
CA TYR A 235 -1.99 -2.79 20.46
C TYR A 235 -1.17 -4.08 20.43
N SER A 236 -1.34 -4.89 19.38
CA SER A 236 -0.62 -6.14 19.19
C SER A 236 0.84 -5.96 18.81
N ASN A 237 1.17 -4.89 18.08
CA ASN A 237 2.53 -4.58 17.63
C ASN A 237 2.75 -3.08 17.45
N SER A 238 4.02 -2.68 17.42
CA SER A 238 4.46 -1.28 17.30
C SER A 238 4.04 -0.63 15.98
N ARG A 239 4.04 -1.37 14.87
CA ARG A 239 3.62 -0.85 13.56
C ARG A 239 2.14 -0.42 13.56
N ASN A 240 1.23 -1.27 14.06
CA ASN A 240 -0.20 -0.94 14.14
C ASN A 240 -0.45 0.25 15.07
N PHE A 241 0.31 0.34 16.17
CA PHE A 241 0.28 1.48 17.06
C PHE A 241 0.65 2.78 16.33
N VAL A 242 1.80 2.79 15.63
CA VAL A 242 2.26 3.96 14.85
C VAL A 242 1.24 4.31 13.77
N SER A 243 0.72 3.33 13.05
CA SER A 243 -0.33 3.55 12.03
C SER A 243 -1.57 4.21 12.63
N GLY A 244 -2.02 3.75 13.80
CA GLY A 244 -3.15 4.34 14.50
C GLY A 244 -2.94 5.80 14.89
N ILE A 245 -1.73 6.20 15.25
CA ILE A 245 -1.37 7.59 15.61
C ILE A 245 -1.23 8.46 14.35
N VAL A 246 -0.47 7.99 13.36
CA VAL A 246 -0.16 8.72 12.12
C VAL A 246 -1.41 9.10 11.34
N ASN A 247 -2.42 8.24 11.36
CA ASN A 247 -3.66 8.46 10.61
C ASN A 247 -4.71 9.33 11.33
N LYS A 248 -4.44 9.82 12.55
CA LYS A 248 -5.36 10.71 13.27
C LYS A 248 -5.42 12.08 12.59
N LYS A 249 -6.63 12.53 12.26
CA LYS A 249 -6.85 13.86 11.66
C LYS A 249 -6.83 14.98 12.67
N LYS A 250 -7.18 14.69 13.92
CA LYS A 250 -7.15 15.63 15.05
C LYS A 250 -6.33 15.02 16.17
N LEU A 251 -5.32 15.77 16.60
CA LEU A 251 -4.42 15.36 17.68
C LEU A 251 -4.91 15.91 19.01
N THR A 252 -4.97 15.04 20.00
CA THR A 252 -5.12 15.42 21.41
C THR A 252 -3.73 15.75 22.00
N PRO A 253 -3.64 16.46 23.14
CA PRO A 253 -2.36 16.65 23.83
C PRO A 253 -1.61 15.35 24.11
N LYS A 254 -2.34 14.26 24.42
CA LYS A 254 -1.76 12.94 24.62
C LYS A 254 -1.17 12.36 23.34
N ASP A 255 -1.83 12.57 22.17
CA ASP A 255 -1.31 12.12 20.89
C ASP A 255 -0.01 12.86 20.54
N ILE A 256 0.08 14.14 20.83
CA ILE A 256 1.30 14.95 20.61
C ILE A 256 2.47 14.39 21.43
N GLU A 257 2.25 14.04 22.71
CA GLU A 257 3.30 13.40 23.51
C GLU A 257 3.73 12.05 22.94
N ILE A 258 2.81 11.25 22.41
CA ILE A 258 3.12 9.98 21.74
C ILE A 258 3.93 10.21 20.45
N ILE A 259 3.57 11.24 19.66
CA ILE A 259 4.27 11.54 18.40
C ILE A 259 5.72 11.91 18.63
N LYS A 260 6.06 12.55 19.75
CA LYS A 260 7.45 12.85 20.13
C LYS A 260 8.30 11.61 20.40
N ASP A 261 7.66 10.48 20.68
CA ASP A 261 8.32 9.18 20.86
C ASP A 261 8.50 8.42 19.51
N LEU A 262 7.99 8.98 18.41
CA LEU A 262 8.17 8.41 17.08
C LEU A 262 9.47 8.92 16.43
N ASP A 263 10.17 8.02 15.80
CA ASP A 263 11.34 8.32 14.95
C ASP A 263 10.93 8.28 13.47
N PHE A 264 11.43 9.23 12.68
CA PHE A 264 11.47 9.11 11.22
C PHE A 264 12.85 8.53 10.86
N VAL A 265 12.88 7.25 10.52
CA VAL A 265 14.12 6.53 10.18
C VAL A 265 14.28 6.51 8.66
N ALA A 266 15.23 7.27 8.13
CA ALA A 266 15.45 7.43 6.70
C ALA A 266 16.24 6.26 6.11
N TYR A 267 15.92 5.89 4.84
CA TYR A 267 16.57 4.80 4.13
C TYR A 267 16.87 5.10 2.65
N GLU A 268 16.36 6.21 2.11
CA GLU A 268 16.60 6.57 0.70
C GLU A 268 16.54 8.08 0.49
N VAL A 269 17.42 8.58 -0.37
CA VAL A 269 17.38 9.96 -0.88
C VAL A 269 16.88 9.94 -2.32
N ILE A 270 15.75 10.62 -2.58
CA ILE A 270 15.19 10.78 -3.92
C ILE A 270 15.75 12.04 -4.56
N LYS A 271 15.87 13.12 -3.79
CA LYS A 271 16.45 14.38 -4.22
C LYS A 271 17.46 14.87 -3.16
N PRO A 272 18.68 15.20 -3.58
CA PRO A 272 19.20 15.23 -4.95
C PRO A 272 19.25 13.85 -5.62
N THR A 273 19.12 13.84 -6.95
CA THR A 273 19.14 12.63 -7.79
C THR A 273 20.58 12.13 -8.04
N ASN A 274 20.70 10.93 -8.63
CA ASN A 274 21.96 10.34 -9.10
C ASN A 274 22.98 9.98 -8.01
N LEU A 275 22.54 9.81 -6.77
CA LEU A 275 23.37 9.28 -5.70
C LEU A 275 23.38 7.76 -5.73
N THR A 276 24.56 7.16 -5.61
CA THR A 276 24.68 5.72 -5.35
C THR A 276 24.08 5.39 -3.97
N PRO A 277 23.70 4.14 -3.69
CA PRO A 277 23.17 3.76 -2.38
C PRO A 277 24.04 4.21 -1.21
N SER A 278 25.37 4.03 -1.28
CA SER A 278 26.30 4.49 -0.24
C SER A 278 26.31 6.02 -0.08
N GLN A 279 26.28 6.77 -1.20
CA GLN A 279 26.19 8.23 -1.18
C GLN A 279 24.87 8.72 -0.58
N GLN A 280 23.76 8.01 -0.82
CA GLN A 280 22.47 8.35 -0.22
C GLN A 280 22.53 8.25 1.31
N PHE A 281 23.12 7.18 1.87
CA PHE A 281 23.25 7.04 3.31
C PHE A 281 24.22 8.06 3.93
N ASN A 282 25.30 8.42 3.22
CA ASN A 282 26.17 9.53 3.64
C ASN A 282 25.39 10.85 3.70
N LYS A 283 24.59 11.13 2.66
CA LYS A 283 23.75 12.33 2.62
C LYS A 283 22.70 12.34 3.75
N LEU A 284 22.06 11.22 4.05
CA LEU A 284 21.11 11.09 5.17
C LEU A 284 21.80 11.37 6.52
N THR A 285 23.04 10.92 6.68
CA THR A 285 23.85 11.20 7.88
C THR A 285 24.21 12.67 7.98
N GLU A 286 24.63 13.31 6.88
CA GLU A 286 24.89 14.76 6.81
C GLU A 286 23.66 15.60 7.18
N LEU A 287 22.47 15.14 6.77
CA LEU A 287 21.18 15.77 7.10
C LEU A 287 20.81 15.61 8.59
N GLY A 288 21.58 14.85 9.37
CA GLY A 288 21.29 14.57 10.77
C GLY A 288 20.09 13.66 11.00
N THR A 289 19.65 12.89 9.97
CA THR A 289 18.54 11.97 10.11
C THR A 289 18.97 10.68 10.81
N ILE A 290 18.04 10.05 11.53
CA ILE A 290 18.23 8.66 11.95
C ILE A 290 18.15 7.79 10.69
N THR A 291 19.15 6.93 10.49
CA THR A 291 19.20 6.05 9.30
C THR A 291 18.96 4.59 9.67
N ALA A 292 18.45 3.81 8.71
CA ALA A 292 18.41 2.36 8.83
C ALA A 292 19.84 1.82 9.01
N LYS A 293 20.01 0.81 9.88
CA LYS A 293 21.31 0.13 10.01
C LYS A 293 21.72 -0.44 8.66
N HIS A 294 22.95 -0.21 8.24
CA HIS A 294 23.43 -0.61 6.92
C HIS A 294 24.90 -1.02 6.94
N ILE A 295 25.29 -1.74 5.93
CA ILE A 295 26.66 -2.15 5.62
C ILE A 295 26.90 -1.89 4.13
N THR A 296 28.04 -1.26 3.79
CA THR A 296 28.42 -0.93 2.41
C THR A 296 29.52 -1.87 1.90
N ASP A 297 29.78 -1.80 0.59
CA ASP A 297 30.90 -2.43 -0.07
C ASP A 297 30.98 -3.96 0.06
N ILE A 298 29.82 -4.61 0.13
CA ILE A 298 29.71 -6.06 0.19
C ILE A 298 29.94 -6.62 -1.22
N THR A 299 30.88 -7.55 -1.32
CA THR A 299 31.12 -8.37 -2.51
C THR A 299 30.79 -9.82 -2.21
N TYR A 300 30.30 -10.56 -3.21
CA TYR A 300 30.00 -12.00 -3.12
C TYR A 300 30.95 -12.80 -4.02
#